data_2adc8b7c7987746c93c5002862e0ebae
#
_entry.id   2adc8b7c7987746c93c5002862e0ebae
#
_cell.length_a   1.000
_cell.length_b   1.000
_cell.length_c   1.000
_cell.angle_alpha   90.00
_cell.angle_beta   90.00
_cell.angle_gamma   90.00
#
_symmetry.space_group_name_H-M   'P 1'
#
loop_
_entity.id
_entity.type
_entity.pdbx_description
1 polymer ?
#
loop_
_entity_poly.entity_id
_entity_poly.type
_entity_poly.pdbx_seq_one_letter_code
_entity_poly.pdbx_strand_id
1 'polypeptide(L)'
;GAVWGAIPGLLKAFRNLNEMIIGILLNYVALLFMGYLYAGPLMEANIPQTAAIEPADRLSRILPPTRVHAGILIALAVLILIYYYLYNTASGFRLRVVGNNPVAALVNGLPVKRMTVISFVASGAISGLGGAVEVLGVSYRLMGGFGAGFGFDGVAIALIGQLNPIGTGFVAYLFAVLRVGANTMQVGAGIPSAIVDVVQAIIIIFAVAAMGLV
;
A
#
# COMPACT_ATOMS: atom_id res chain seq x y z
N GLY A 1 -5.32 -9.96 2.24
CA GLY A 1 -3.98 -9.41 2.05
C GLY A 1 -2.87 -10.35 2.50
N ALA A 2 -2.87 -10.81 3.77
CA ALA A 2 -1.79 -11.67 4.31
C ALA A 2 -1.56 -12.95 3.49
N VAL A 3 -2.60 -13.67 3.13
CA VAL A 3 -2.52 -14.89 2.30
C VAL A 3 -1.96 -14.57 0.92
N TRP A 4 -2.40 -13.46 0.32
CA TRP A 4 -1.91 -13.01 -0.98
C TRP A 4 -0.43 -12.64 -0.93
N GLY A 5 -0.01 -11.92 0.11
CA GLY A 5 1.40 -11.58 0.36
C GLY A 5 2.28 -12.79 0.70
N ALA A 6 1.71 -13.87 1.25
CA ALA A 6 2.48 -15.08 1.53
C ALA A 6 3.01 -15.76 0.26
N ILE A 7 2.29 -15.66 -0.87
CA ILE A 7 2.68 -16.30 -2.14
C ILE A 7 4.07 -15.83 -2.60
N PRO A 8 4.32 -14.53 -2.86
CA PRO A 8 5.64 -14.06 -3.27
C PRO A 8 6.68 -14.27 -2.17
N GLY A 9 6.30 -14.15 -0.89
CA GLY A 9 7.20 -14.40 0.22
C GLY A 9 7.73 -15.84 0.27
N LEU A 10 6.88 -16.84 0.07
CA LEU A 10 7.28 -18.24 0.00
C LEU A 10 8.14 -18.52 -1.24
N LEU A 11 7.74 -18.01 -2.41
CA LEU A 11 8.50 -18.19 -3.64
C LEU A 11 9.89 -17.56 -3.56
N LYS A 12 10.02 -16.37 -2.94
CA LYS A 12 11.31 -15.73 -2.67
C LYS A 12 12.14 -16.54 -1.70
N ALA A 13 11.58 -16.94 -0.56
CA ALA A 13 12.32 -17.59 0.51
C ALA A 13 12.81 -19.00 0.16
N PHE A 14 12.02 -19.77 -0.61
CA PHE A 14 12.33 -21.18 -0.90
C PHE A 14 12.84 -21.44 -2.31
N ARG A 15 12.48 -20.61 -3.29
CA ARG A 15 12.87 -20.76 -4.70
C ARG A 15 13.79 -19.64 -5.20
N ASN A 16 14.05 -18.63 -4.36
CA ASN A 16 14.84 -17.44 -4.70
C ASN A 16 14.41 -16.74 -5.98
N LEU A 17 13.08 -16.78 -6.28
CA LEU A 17 12.51 -16.10 -7.45
C LEU A 17 12.50 -14.59 -7.22
N ASN A 18 12.47 -13.84 -8.33
CA ASN A 18 12.43 -12.39 -8.27
C ASN A 18 11.04 -11.92 -7.78
N GLU A 19 11.01 -11.31 -6.59
CA GLU A 19 9.80 -10.85 -5.93
C GLU A 19 9.05 -9.78 -6.69
N MET A 20 9.76 -8.92 -7.44
CA MET A 20 9.15 -7.86 -8.23
C MET A 20 8.33 -8.44 -9.39
N ILE A 21 8.91 -9.41 -10.11
CA ILE A 21 8.22 -10.07 -11.23
C ILE A 21 6.98 -10.81 -10.71
N ILE A 22 7.13 -11.58 -9.63
CA ILE A 22 6.00 -12.30 -9.02
C ILE A 22 4.92 -11.32 -8.55
N GLY A 23 5.32 -10.23 -7.92
CA GLY A 23 4.40 -9.19 -7.45
C GLY A 23 3.58 -8.58 -8.59
N ILE A 24 4.22 -8.25 -9.72
CA ILE A 24 3.54 -7.72 -10.90
C ILE A 24 2.55 -8.75 -11.47
N LEU A 25 2.97 -10.00 -11.64
CA LEU A 25 2.09 -11.06 -12.15
C LEU A 25 0.89 -11.30 -11.23
N LEU A 26 1.12 -11.37 -9.91
CA LEU A 26 0.04 -11.53 -8.92
C LEU A 26 -0.89 -10.33 -8.88
N ASN A 27 -0.40 -9.12 -9.15
CA ASN A 27 -1.24 -7.93 -9.28
C ASN A 27 -2.22 -8.07 -10.45
N TYR A 28 -1.77 -8.54 -11.62
CA TYR A 28 -2.66 -8.81 -12.74
C TYR A 28 -3.70 -9.90 -12.42
N VAL A 29 -3.28 -10.98 -11.75
CA VAL A 29 -4.22 -12.02 -11.30
C VAL A 29 -5.27 -11.45 -10.35
N ALA A 30 -4.85 -10.60 -9.39
CA ALA A 30 -5.76 -9.94 -8.45
C ALA A 30 -6.75 -9.01 -9.15
N LEU A 31 -6.29 -8.22 -10.13
CA LEU A 31 -7.14 -7.31 -10.91
C LEU A 31 -8.18 -8.08 -11.73
N LEU A 32 -7.77 -9.16 -12.40
CA LEU A 32 -8.68 -10.01 -13.18
C LEU A 32 -9.68 -10.73 -12.27
N PHE A 33 -9.23 -11.25 -11.13
CA PHE A 33 -10.09 -11.90 -10.15
C PHE A 33 -11.12 -10.92 -9.58
N MET A 34 -10.68 -9.72 -9.23
CA MET A 34 -11.57 -8.64 -8.77
C MET A 34 -12.57 -8.25 -9.86
N GLY A 35 -12.10 -8.16 -11.12
CA GLY A 35 -12.94 -7.90 -12.29
C GLY A 35 -14.04 -8.95 -12.47
N TYR A 36 -13.69 -10.22 -12.34
CA TYR A 36 -14.65 -11.33 -12.37
C TYR A 36 -15.70 -11.21 -11.26
N LEU A 37 -15.30 -10.80 -10.06
CA LEU A 37 -16.23 -10.68 -8.93
C LEU A 37 -17.25 -9.56 -9.14
N TYR A 38 -16.81 -8.33 -9.45
CA TYR A 38 -17.73 -7.19 -9.57
C TYR A 38 -18.50 -7.13 -10.89
N ALA A 39 -18.02 -7.81 -11.95
CA ALA A 39 -18.75 -7.91 -13.23
C ALA A 39 -19.57 -9.21 -13.37
N GLY A 40 -19.48 -10.11 -12.40
CA GLY A 40 -20.19 -11.39 -12.40
C GLY A 40 -21.01 -11.59 -11.11
N PRO A 41 -20.55 -12.45 -10.17
CA PRO A 41 -21.40 -12.90 -9.06
C PRO A 41 -21.82 -11.80 -8.07
N LEU A 42 -21.07 -10.70 -7.99
CA LEU A 42 -21.35 -9.58 -7.08
C LEU A 42 -21.86 -8.32 -7.82
N MET A 43 -22.23 -8.45 -9.09
CA MET A 43 -22.69 -7.34 -9.92
C MET A 43 -24.05 -6.82 -9.45
N GLU A 44 -24.19 -5.50 -9.35
CA GLU A 44 -25.43 -4.83 -9.00
C GLU A 44 -26.15 -4.30 -10.26
N ALA A 45 -27.43 -4.66 -10.45
CA ALA A 45 -28.32 -4.08 -11.44
C ALA A 45 -27.74 -3.93 -12.87
N ASN A 46 -26.98 -4.94 -13.36
CA ASN A 46 -26.31 -4.94 -14.66
C ASN A 46 -25.24 -3.83 -14.85
N ILE A 47 -24.75 -3.24 -13.77
CA ILE A 47 -23.62 -2.33 -13.79
C ILE A 47 -22.40 -3.07 -13.22
N PRO A 48 -21.21 -3.00 -13.85
CA PRO A 48 -20.02 -3.74 -13.37
C PRO A 48 -19.43 -3.09 -12.11
N GLN A 49 -20.16 -3.22 -11.02
CA GLN A 49 -19.81 -2.77 -9.67
C GLN A 49 -20.55 -3.62 -8.64
N THR A 50 -20.02 -3.65 -7.41
CA THR A 50 -20.73 -4.31 -6.30
C THR A 50 -21.82 -3.41 -5.72
N ALA A 51 -22.76 -4.01 -5.00
CA ALA A 51 -23.72 -3.26 -4.19
C ALA A 51 -22.97 -2.29 -3.24
N ALA A 52 -23.57 -1.12 -3.02
CA ALA A 52 -23.00 -0.15 -2.11
C ALA A 52 -23.11 -0.66 -0.67
N ILE A 53 -22.03 -0.48 0.10
CA ILE A 53 -22.01 -0.81 1.53
C ILE A 53 -23.06 0.04 2.26
N GLU A 54 -23.83 -0.60 3.14
CA GLU A 54 -24.83 0.09 3.94
C GLU A 54 -24.23 1.23 4.78
N PRO A 55 -24.93 2.33 4.99
CA PRO A 55 -24.42 3.45 5.78
C PRO A 55 -23.98 3.08 7.20
N ALA A 56 -24.57 2.03 7.78
CA ALA A 56 -24.23 1.54 9.12
C ALA A 56 -22.84 0.90 9.17
N ASP A 57 -22.40 0.27 8.07
CA ASP A 57 -21.13 -0.47 8.00
C ASP A 57 -19.97 0.40 7.46
N ARG A 58 -20.24 1.66 7.13
CA ARG A 58 -19.20 2.60 6.66
C ARG A 58 -18.39 3.13 7.83
N LEU A 59 -17.11 3.43 7.55
CA LEU A 59 -16.28 4.10 8.54
C LEU A 59 -16.87 5.46 8.92
N SER A 60 -17.03 5.70 10.22
CA SER A 60 -17.59 6.95 10.75
C SER A 60 -16.74 8.14 10.34
N ARG A 61 -17.41 9.24 9.93
CA ARG A 61 -16.75 10.51 9.66
C ARG A 61 -16.45 11.22 10.97
N ILE A 62 -15.19 11.61 11.16
CA ILE A 62 -14.73 12.26 12.40
C ILE A 62 -15.09 13.74 12.41
N LEU A 63 -15.02 14.41 11.25
CA LEU A 63 -15.21 15.86 11.11
C LEU A 63 -16.19 16.17 9.96
N PRO A 64 -17.51 16.12 10.17
CA PRO A 64 -18.46 16.65 9.20
C PRO A 64 -18.28 18.19 9.08
N PRO A 65 -18.32 18.79 7.85
CA PRO A 65 -18.69 18.23 6.57
C PRO A 65 -17.52 17.61 5.76
N THR A 66 -16.35 17.44 6.36
CA THR A 66 -15.19 16.89 5.65
C THR A 66 -15.35 15.40 5.35
N ARG A 67 -14.52 14.87 4.43
CA ARG A 67 -14.47 13.44 4.12
C ARG A 67 -13.52 12.66 5.05
N VAL A 68 -13.02 13.29 6.12
CA VAL A 68 -12.12 12.64 7.09
C VAL A 68 -12.89 11.61 7.89
N HIS A 69 -12.47 10.36 7.76
CA HIS A 69 -13.11 9.19 8.40
C HIS A 69 -12.14 8.47 9.35
N ALA A 70 -12.65 7.57 10.17
CA ALA A 70 -11.87 6.82 11.16
C ALA A 70 -10.67 6.04 10.58
N GLY A 71 -10.58 5.86 9.27
CA GLY A 71 -9.43 5.25 8.60
C GLY A 71 -8.10 5.97 8.86
N ILE A 72 -8.12 7.29 9.10
CA ILE A 72 -6.88 8.01 9.46
C ILE A 72 -6.33 7.56 10.82
N LEU A 73 -7.20 7.26 11.77
CA LEU A 73 -6.80 6.75 13.08
C LEU A 73 -6.21 5.35 12.96
N ILE A 74 -6.80 4.51 12.08
CA ILE A 74 -6.27 3.18 11.78
C ILE A 74 -4.89 3.30 11.14
N ALA A 75 -4.71 4.20 10.17
CA ALA A 75 -3.42 4.43 9.52
C ALA A 75 -2.34 4.89 10.52
N LEU A 76 -2.67 5.83 11.41
CA LEU A 76 -1.77 6.31 12.45
C LEU A 76 -1.44 5.20 13.46
N ALA A 77 -2.43 4.42 13.88
CA ALA A 77 -2.22 3.29 14.79
C ALA A 77 -1.28 2.24 14.16
N VAL A 78 -1.48 1.90 12.88
CA VAL A 78 -0.61 0.96 12.15
C VAL A 78 0.80 1.52 12.01
N LEU A 79 0.95 2.81 11.71
CA LEU A 79 2.25 3.46 11.60
C LEU A 79 3.03 3.40 12.94
N ILE A 80 2.37 3.73 14.04
CA ILE A 80 2.96 3.66 15.39
C ILE A 80 3.33 2.22 15.74
N LEU A 81 2.45 1.25 15.45
CA LEU A 81 2.67 -0.16 15.72
C LEU A 81 3.87 -0.70 14.92
N ILE A 82 3.98 -0.35 13.63
CA ILE A 82 5.11 -0.76 12.79
C ILE A 82 6.40 -0.13 13.31
N TYR A 83 6.38 1.16 13.66
CA TYR A 83 7.54 1.84 14.22
C TYR A 83 7.99 1.14 15.52
N TYR A 84 7.07 0.92 16.45
CA TYR A 84 7.36 0.24 17.71
C TYR A 84 7.89 -1.19 17.46
N TYR A 85 7.24 -1.95 16.58
CA TYR A 85 7.68 -3.30 16.23
C TYR A 85 9.11 -3.32 15.69
N LEU A 86 9.40 -2.46 14.73
CA LEU A 86 10.72 -2.45 14.08
C LEU A 86 11.85 -1.99 15.00
N TYR A 87 11.60 -0.99 15.83
CA TYR A 87 12.67 -0.37 16.61
C TYR A 87 12.76 -0.83 18.08
N ASN A 88 11.66 -1.31 18.64
CA ASN A 88 11.58 -1.65 20.05
C ASN A 88 11.39 -3.14 20.33
N THR A 89 11.41 -4.03 19.30
CA THR A 89 11.28 -5.47 19.51
C THR A 89 12.49 -6.25 18.97
N ALA A 90 12.79 -7.39 19.61
CA ALA A 90 13.85 -8.30 19.16
C ALA A 90 13.56 -8.89 17.77
N SER A 91 12.30 -9.15 17.43
CA SER A 91 11.91 -9.65 16.11
C SER A 91 12.06 -8.59 15.03
N GLY A 92 11.70 -7.33 15.32
CA GLY A 92 11.92 -6.20 14.44
C GLY A 92 13.40 -5.92 14.19
N PHE A 93 14.22 -6.05 15.22
CA PHE A 93 15.69 -5.97 15.07
C PHE A 93 16.20 -7.07 14.11
N ARG A 94 15.80 -8.33 14.31
CA ARG A 94 16.17 -9.44 13.41
C ARG A 94 15.73 -9.17 11.97
N LEU A 95 14.53 -8.64 11.79
CA LEU A 95 13.99 -8.29 10.47
C LEU A 95 14.86 -7.24 9.76
N ARG A 96 15.27 -6.19 10.48
CA ARG A 96 16.17 -5.15 9.95
C ARG A 96 17.56 -5.69 9.61
N VAL A 97 18.11 -6.56 10.45
CA VAL A 97 19.41 -7.21 10.18
C VAL A 97 19.34 -8.07 8.91
N VAL A 98 18.26 -8.87 8.76
CA VAL A 98 18.05 -9.67 7.55
C VAL A 98 17.85 -8.79 6.32
N GLY A 99 17.13 -7.66 6.44
CA GLY A 99 16.92 -6.71 5.35
C GLY A 99 18.21 -6.03 4.88
N ASN A 100 19.08 -5.66 5.81
CA ASN A 100 20.33 -4.98 5.48
C ASN A 100 21.38 -5.94 4.85
N ASN A 101 21.55 -7.11 5.43
CA ASN A 101 22.50 -8.10 4.89
C ASN A 101 22.03 -9.53 5.21
N PRO A 102 21.31 -10.19 4.29
CA PRO A 102 20.80 -11.54 4.51
C PRO A 102 21.91 -12.59 4.64
N VAL A 103 23.08 -12.37 4.02
CA VAL A 103 24.22 -13.30 4.11
C VAL A 103 24.82 -13.24 5.51
N ALA A 104 25.11 -12.03 6.02
CA ALA A 104 25.61 -11.85 7.37
C ALA A 104 24.61 -12.35 8.42
N ALA A 105 23.31 -12.13 8.21
CA ALA A 105 22.26 -12.65 9.08
C ALA A 105 22.28 -14.18 9.14
N LEU A 106 22.45 -14.85 8.00
CA LEU A 106 22.50 -16.31 7.91
C LEU A 106 23.71 -16.87 8.66
N VAL A 107 24.91 -16.27 8.51
CA VAL A 107 26.14 -16.68 9.22
C VAL A 107 25.97 -16.54 10.74
N ASN A 108 25.21 -15.52 11.19
CA ASN A 108 24.86 -15.33 12.60
C ASN A 108 23.68 -16.19 13.08
N GLY A 109 23.27 -17.21 12.31
CA GLY A 109 22.23 -18.16 12.71
C GLY A 109 20.81 -17.61 12.69
N LEU A 110 20.54 -16.45 12.06
CA LEU A 110 19.18 -15.91 11.95
C LEU A 110 18.37 -16.66 10.89
N PRO A 111 17.09 -16.93 11.14
CA PRO A 111 16.22 -17.67 10.22
C PRO A 111 15.76 -16.78 9.05
N VAL A 112 16.66 -16.48 8.09
CA VAL A 112 16.45 -15.57 6.97
C VAL A 112 15.15 -15.88 6.20
N LYS A 113 14.94 -17.16 5.82
CA LYS A 113 13.76 -17.58 5.07
C LYS A 113 12.46 -17.25 5.81
N ARG A 114 12.42 -17.52 7.11
CA ARG A 114 11.24 -17.23 7.95
C ARG A 114 10.98 -15.73 8.06
N MET A 115 12.05 -14.93 8.25
CA MET A 115 11.92 -13.47 8.32
C MET A 115 11.45 -12.88 6.99
N THR A 116 11.93 -13.38 5.86
CA THR A 116 11.44 -12.99 4.53
C THR A 116 9.94 -13.27 4.39
N VAL A 117 9.49 -14.48 4.70
CA VAL A 117 8.06 -14.80 4.60
C VAL A 117 7.20 -13.92 5.51
N ILE A 118 7.65 -13.71 6.76
CA ILE A 118 6.93 -12.84 7.73
C ILE A 118 6.79 -11.42 7.19
N SER A 119 7.86 -10.84 6.59
CA SER A 119 7.81 -9.49 6.04
C SER A 119 6.78 -9.36 4.91
N PHE A 120 6.73 -10.33 3.99
CA PHE A 120 5.75 -10.34 2.90
C PHE A 120 4.32 -10.53 3.41
N VAL A 121 4.10 -11.42 4.37
CA VAL A 121 2.80 -11.66 4.99
C VAL A 121 2.31 -10.39 5.71
N ALA A 122 3.18 -9.75 6.50
CA ALA A 122 2.86 -8.52 7.20
C ALA A 122 2.56 -7.37 6.23
N SER A 123 3.37 -7.20 5.19
CA SER A 123 3.14 -6.21 4.13
C SER A 123 1.80 -6.44 3.43
N GLY A 124 1.49 -7.69 3.05
CA GLY A 124 0.21 -8.03 2.46
C GLY A 124 -0.98 -7.79 3.40
N ALA A 125 -0.83 -8.07 4.69
CA ALA A 125 -1.86 -7.79 5.70
C ALA A 125 -2.16 -6.30 5.80
N ILE A 126 -1.13 -5.46 5.87
CA ILE A 126 -1.25 -4.00 5.95
C ILE A 126 -1.86 -3.42 4.68
N SER A 127 -1.42 -3.89 3.50
CA SER A 127 -2.01 -3.49 2.22
C SER A 127 -3.49 -3.87 2.11
N GLY A 128 -3.85 -5.08 2.57
CA GLY A 128 -5.24 -5.51 2.62
C GLY A 128 -6.10 -4.67 3.58
N LEU A 129 -5.52 -4.26 4.71
CA LEU A 129 -6.19 -3.35 5.64
C LEU A 129 -6.37 -1.95 5.02
N GLY A 130 -5.37 -1.45 4.27
CA GLY A 130 -5.48 -0.23 3.49
C GLY A 130 -6.61 -0.29 2.45
N GLY A 131 -6.70 -1.40 1.71
CA GLY A 131 -7.80 -1.62 0.77
C GLY A 131 -9.18 -1.68 1.44
N ALA A 132 -9.29 -2.29 2.62
CA ALA A 132 -10.52 -2.30 3.39
C ALA A 132 -10.93 -0.88 3.85
N VAL A 133 -9.96 -0.09 4.33
CA VAL A 133 -10.19 1.31 4.71
C VAL A 133 -10.66 2.15 3.53
N GLU A 134 -10.08 1.93 2.34
CA GLU A 134 -10.50 2.62 1.11
C GLU A 134 -11.93 2.28 0.71
N VAL A 135 -12.29 0.99 0.75
CA VAL A 135 -13.67 0.55 0.42
C VAL A 135 -14.68 1.04 1.45
N LEU A 136 -14.38 0.92 2.75
CA LEU A 136 -15.30 1.27 3.82
C LEU A 136 -15.39 2.78 4.09
N GLY A 137 -14.34 3.55 3.73
CA GLY A 137 -14.24 4.97 4.06
C GLY A 137 -14.46 5.92 2.88
N VAL A 138 -14.16 5.49 1.65
CA VAL A 138 -14.13 6.37 0.47
C VAL A 138 -15.04 5.88 -0.64
N SER A 139 -14.78 4.67 -1.15
CA SER A 139 -15.44 4.18 -2.38
C SER A 139 -16.82 3.59 -2.14
N TYR A 140 -17.05 3.01 -0.98
CA TYR A 140 -18.28 2.31 -0.55
C TYR A 140 -18.74 1.17 -1.46
N ARG A 141 -17.98 0.83 -2.49
CA ARG A 141 -18.22 -0.26 -3.44
C ARG A 141 -16.93 -0.62 -4.19
N LEU A 142 -16.89 -1.81 -4.76
CA LEU A 142 -15.85 -2.19 -5.72
C LEU A 142 -16.32 -1.90 -7.15
N MET A 143 -15.45 -1.24 -7.92
CA MET A 143 -15.70 -0.92 -9.32
C MET A 143 -14.38 -0.99 -10.11
N GLY A 144 -14.46 -0.92 -11.42
CA GLY A 144 -13.28 -0.89 -12.27
C GLY A 144 -12.35 0.28 -11.93
N GLY A 145 -11.03 0.01 -11.97
CA GLY A 145 -10.02 1.01 -11.63
C GLY A 145 -9.74 1.18 -10.13
N PHE A 146 -10.38 0.40 -9.27
CA PHE A 146 -10.11 0.44 -7.82
C PHE A 146 -8.64 0.19 -7.50
N GLY A 147 -8.02 1.11 -6.76
CA GLY A 147 -6.64 0.98 -6.32
C GLY A 147 -5.58 1.06 -7.42
N ALA A 148 -5.94 1.46 -8.64
CA ALA A 148 -4.98 1.60 -9.73
C ALA A 148 -3.87 2.60 -9.36
N GLY A 149 -2.61 2.17 -9.46
CA GLY A 149 -1.44 3.00 -9.16
C GLY A 149 -1.00 3.02 -7.68
N PHE A 150 -1.86 2.72 -6.71
CA PHE A 150 -1.52 2.83 -5.27
C PHE A 150 -0.29 2.02 -4.87
N GLY A 151 -0.07 0.85 -5.49
CA GLY A 151 1.11 0.03 -5.23
C GLY A 151 2.41 0.71 -5.67
N PHE A 152 2.43 1.32 -6.85
CA PHE A 152 3.60 2.03 -7.37
C PHE A 152 3.84 3.32 -6.58
N ASP A 153 2.80 4.08 -6.27
CA ASP A 153 2.89 5.26 -5.40
C ASP A 153 3.47 4.88 -4.04
N GLY A 154 3.04 3.73 -3.48
CA GLY A 154 3.53 3.22 -2.20
C GLY A 154 5.03 2.89 -2.20
N VAL A 155 5.55 2.33 -3.31
CA VAL A 155 7.00 2.09 -3.46
C VAL A 155 7.76 3.42 -3.48
N ALA A 156 7.28 4.39 -4.26
CA ALA A 156 7.89 5.70 -4.37
C ALA A 156 7.90 6.43 -3.01
N ILE A 157 6.76 6.43 -2.32
CA ILE A 157 6.61 7.03 -0.98
C ILE A 157 7.56 6.39 0.02
N ALA A 158 7.71 5.05 0.00
CA ALA A 158 8.60 4.34 0.89
C ALA A 158 10.08 4.68 0.64
N LEU A 159 10.48 4.79 -0.65
CA LEU A 159 11.84 5.18 -1.03
C LEU A 159 12.14 6.62 -0.58
N ILE A 160 11.26 7.57 -0.89
CA ILE A 160 11.45 8.98 -0.47
C ILE A 160 11.48 9.08 1.08
N GLY A 161 10.66 8.29 1.77
CA GLY A 161 10.66 8.17 3.23
C GLY A 161 11.86 7.42 3.82
N GLN A 162 12.83 7.02 2.98
CA GLN A 162 14.05 6.29 3.35
C GLN A 162 13.76 4.98 4.12
N LEU A 163 12.67 4.30 3.76
CA LEU A 163 12.20 3.07 4.41
C LEU A 163 11.97 3.22 5.92
N ASN A 164 11.93 4.45 6.43
CA ASN A 164 11.60 4.76 7.81
C ASN A 164 10.09 4.94 7.95
N PRO A 165 9.39 4.28 8.89
CA PRO A 165 7.95 4.39 9.02
C PRO A 165 7.46 5.83 9.20
N ILE A 166 8.13 6.64 10.02
CA ILE A 166 7.74 8.03 10.26
C ILE A 166 7.94 8.87 9.00
N GLY A 167 9.12 8.74 8.35
CA GLY A 167 9.39 9.42 7.07
C GLY A 167 8.40 9.03 5.99
N THR A 168 8.10 7.73 5.85
CA THR A 168 7.10 7.21 4.92
C THR A 168 5.71 7.79 5.21
N GLY A 169 5.31 7.88 6.48
CA GLY A 169 4.03 8.48 6.89
C GLY A 169 3.92 9.96 6.51
N PHE A 170 4.99 10.73 6.69
CA PHE A 170 5.03 12.14 6.31
C PHE A 170 4.94 12.32 4.78
N VAL A 171 5.72 11.54 4.02
CA VAL A 171 5.69 11.58 2.55
C VAL A 171 4.32 11.12 2.02
N ALA A 172 3.73 10.08 2.61
CA ALA A 172 2.38 9.62 2.25
C ALA A 172 1.33 10.72 2.43
N TYR A 173 1.43 11.49 3.51
CA TYR A 173 0.54 12.64 3.74
C TYR A 173 0.72 13.72 2.66
N LEU A 174 1.95 14.06 2.29
CA LEU A 174 2.22 15.03 1.21
C LEU A 174 1.64 14.55 -0.14
N PHE A 175 1.83 13.27 -0.48
CA PHE A 175 1.27 12.69 -1.71
C PHE A 175 -0.28 12.70 -1.68
N ALA A 176 -0.89 12.42 -0.54
CA ALA A 176 -2.33 12.52 -0.38
C ALA A 176 -2.85 13.94 -0.62
N VAL A 177 -2.17 14.95 -0.08
CA VAL A 177 -2.52 16.38 -0.31
C VAL A 177 -2.40 16.73 -1.80
N LEU A 178 -1.33 16.31 -2.48
CA LEU A 178 -1.16 16.55 -3.91
C LEU A 178 -2.27 15.88 -4.73
N ARG A 179 -2.63 14.64 -4.40
CA ARG A 179 -3.68 13.89 -5.12
C ARG A 179 -5.07 14.49 -4.92
N VAL A 180 -5.41 14.90 -3.70
CA VAL A 180 -6.67 15.59 -3.42
C VAL A 180 -6.70 16.95 -4.11
N GLY A 181 -5.58 17.69 -4.09
CA GLY A 181 -5.43 18.95 -4.82
C GLY A 181 -5.63 18.77 -6.33
N ALA A 182 -5.04 17.72 -6.91
CA ALA A 182 -5.21 17.38 -8.33
C ALA A 182 -6.68 17.18 -8.72
N ASN A 183 -7.40 16.38 -7.94
CA ASN A 183 -8.81 16.12 -8.17
C ASN A 183 -9.64 17.40 -8.05
N THR A 184 -9.33 18.27 -7.12
CA THR A 184 -10.00 19.57 -6.94
C THR A 184 -9.73 20.50 -8.12
N MET A 185 -8.50 20.54 -8.63
CA MET A 185 -8.12 21.32 -9.82
C MET A 185 -8.83 20.79 -11.08
N GLN A 186 -8.94 19.47 -11.21
CA GLN A 186 -9.63 18.87 -12.34
C GLN A 186 -11.12 19.24 -12.37
N VAL A 187 -11.78 19.20 -11.23
CA VAL A 187 -13.21 19.53 -11.12
C VAL A 187 -13.45 21.05 -11.22
N GLY A 188 -12.60 21.87 -10.60
CA GLY A 188 -12.80 23.31 -10.51
C GLY A 188 -12.27 24.11 -11.71
N ALA A 189 -11.15 23.72 -12.28
CA ALA A 189 -10.46 24.44 -13.35
C ALA A 189 -10.34 23.67 -14.66
N GLY A 190 -10.86 22.44 -14.76
CA GLY A 190 -10.75 21.59 -15.94
C GLY A 190 -9.31 21.16 -16.28
N ILE A 191 -8.38 21.30 -15.34
CA ILE A 191 -6.98 20.93 -15.53
C ILE A 191 -6.84 19.41 -15.31
N PRO A 192 -6.33 18.64 -16.30
CA PRO A 192 -6.20 17.20 -16.15
C PRO A 192 -5.34 16.81 -14.95
N SER A 193 -5.81 15.86 -14.12
CA SER A 193 -5.06 15.33 -12.97
C SER A 193 -3.70 14.73 -13.37
N ALA A 194 -3.55 14.30 -14.62
CA ALA A 194 -2.28 13.80 -15.19
C ALA A 194 -1.10 14.78 -15.03
N ILE A 195 -1.36 16.09 -14.91
CA ILE A 195 -0.28 17.07 -14.65
C ILE A 195 0.34 16.82 -13.26
N VAL A 196 -0.48 16.48 -12.27
CA VAL A 196 0.02 16.18 -10.92
C VAL A 196 0.76 14.84 -10.91
N ASP A 197 0.31 13.85 -11.69
CA ASP A 197 1.04 12.57 -11.83
C ASP A 197 2.44 12.81 -12.43
N VAL A 198 2.57 13.73 -13.40
CA VAL A 198 3.88 14.14 -13.95
C VAL A 198 4.74 14.83 -12.88
N VAL A 199 4.17 15.74 -12.10
CA VAL A 199 4.90 16.42 -11.02
C VAL A 199 5.36 15.39 -9.97
N GLN A 200 4.51 14.44 -9.59
CA GLN A 200 4.88 13.37 -8.67
C GLN A 200 6.01 12.50 -9.23
N ALA A 201 5.94 12.12 -10.51
CA ALA A 201 7.00 11.35 -11.17
C ALA A 201 8.34 12.10 -11.17
N ILE A 202 8.34 13.41 -11.42
CA ILE A 202 9.53 14.26 -11.35
C ILE A 202 10.10 14.27 -9.92
N ILE A 203 9.26 14.47 -8.91
CA ILE A 203 9.68 14.45 -7.49
C ILE A 203 10.33 13.11 -7.15
N ILE A 204 9.75 11.99 -7.58
CA ILE A 204 10.29 10.65 -7.36
C ILE A 204 11.67 10.50 -7.99
N ILE A 205 11.83 10.91 -9.26
CA ILE A 205 13.10 10.82 -9.97
C ILE A 205 14.20 11.61 -9.23
N PHE A 206 13.91 12.85 -8.83
CA PHE A 206 14.87 13.67 -8.09
C PHE A 206 15.19 13.09 -6.72
N ALA A 207 14.20 12.58 -5.99
CA ALA A 207 14.42 11.98 -4.68
C ALA A 207 15.28 10.72 -4.78
N VAL A 208 15.03 9.85 -5.76
CA VAL A 208 15.82 8.62 -5.98
C VAL A 208 17.23 8.98 -6.45
N ALA A 209 17.39 9.95 -7.35
CA ALA A 209 18.70 10.42 -7.80
C ALA A 209 19.53 11.01 -6.65
N ALA A 210 18.91 11.78 -5.76
CA ALA A 210 19.57 12.33 -4.58
C ALA A 210 20.06 11.23 -3.60
N MET A 211 19.29 10.14 -3.44
CA MET A 211 19.71 9.01 -2.62
C MET A 211 20.87 8.20 -3.23
N GLY A 212 21.01 8.18 -4.55
CA GLY A 212 22.11 7.50 -5.22
C GLY A 212 23.44 8.29 -5.18
N LEU A 213 23.42 9.53 -4.75
CA LEU A 213 24.61 10.40 -4.62
C LEU A 213 25.20 10.41 -3.20
N VAL A 214 24.54 9.80 -2.24
CA VAL A 214 24.98 9.64 -0.85
C VAL A 214 25.35 8.18 -0.58
#